data_dfc439d406fa13e3023a426c5cf66e91
#
_entry.id   dfc439d406fa13e3023a426c5cf66e91
#
_cell.length_a   1.000
_cell.length_b   1.000
_cell.length_c   1.000
_cell.angle_alpha   90.00
_cell.angle_beta   90.00
_cell.angle_gamma   90.00
#
_symmetry.space_group_name_H-M   'P 1'
#
loop_
_entity.id
_entity.type
_entity.pdbx_description
1 polymer ?
#
loop_
_entity_poly.entity_id
_entity_poly.type
_entity_poly.pdbx_seq_one_letter_code
_entity_poly.pdbx_strand_id
1 'polypeptide(L)'
;MLAQTSPAKRHEDHAMQTLIDATSAIRYDQLHLSPVALDLGLFQLRWYAISYIAMIALGWWYLRTMLRRSGAPMAAGHVDDLVFSLTLGIIIGGRLGYCIFYRPEIWRAPLDVLKLWQGGMSLHGGFLGVIVSLILFARRHRLRLLRVCDYVACATPFGLVLVRIANFVNGELWGRPSSLPWAVIFPGTQDGIPRHPSQLYEAALEGGLSMIVLAYLFWRTDARLRPGHLLGAGLILYGTARVLLEFVRQPDAGLDHLWWGLTMGQTLSVPMIGAGIWFYARSLGGSRVATVPAA
;
A
#
# COMPACT_ATOMS: atom_id res chain seq x y z
N MET A 1 5.18 -7.05 50.35
CA MET A 1 6.00 -5.96 49.77
C MET A 1 5.31 -5.52 48.45
N LEU A 2 4.40 -4.53 48.55
CA LEU A 2 3.63 -4.03 47.39
C LEU A 2 4.56 -3.12 46.58
N ALA A 3 4.84 -3.50 45.33
CA ALA A 3 5.61 -2.70 44.39
C ALA A 3 4.89 -1.39 44.14
N GLN A 4 5.43 -0.26 44.62
CA GLN A 4 4.94 1.07 44.31
C GLN A 4 5.22 1.34 42.82
N THR A 5 4.16 1.42 42.01
CA THR A 5 4.25 1.84 40.61
C THR A 5 4.75 3.29 40.53
N SER A 6 5.71 3.54 39.63
CA SER A 6 6.29 4.87 39.39
C SER A 6 5.19 5.92 39.12
N PRO A 7 5.37 7.18 39.56
CA PRO A 7 4.42 8.27 39.27
C PRO A 7 4.10 8.43 37.77
N ALA A 8 5.08 8.19 36.90
CA ALA A 8 4.91 8.21 35.45
C ALA A 8 3.93 7.13 34.96
N LYS A 9 4.05 5.91 35.50
CA LYS A 9 3.15 4.81 35.17
C LYS A 9 1.72 5.06 35.65
N ARG A 10 1.54 5.71 36.79
CA ARG A 10 0.21 6.12 37.30
C ARG A 10 -0.42 7.21 36.42
N HIS A 11 0.36 8.14 35.87
CA HIS A 11 -0.14 9.14 34.93
C HIS A 11 -0.54 8.51 33.58
N GLU A 12 0.22 7.55 33.09
CA GLU A 12 -0.12 6.78 31.89
C GLU A 12 -1.36 5.92 32.10
N ASP A 13 -1.46 5.24 33.25
CA ASP A 13 -2.64 4.43 33.59
C ASP A 13 -3.90 5.30 33.76
N HIS A 14 -3.77 6.51 34.32
CA HIS A 14 -4.89 7.44 34.48
C HIS A 14 -5.33 8.07 33.15
N ALA A 15 -4.40 8.44 32.28
CA ALA A 15 -4.69 8.89 30.91
C ALA A 15 -5.33 7.78 30.09
N MET A 16 -4.87 6.56 30.26
CA MET A 16 -5.41 5.36 29.64
C MET A 16 -6.85 5.08 30.10
N GLN A 17 -7.13 5.19 31.41
CA GLN A 17 -8.47 5.01 31.99
C GLN A 17 -9.44 6.09 31.49
N THR A 18 -8.98 7.32 31.31
CA THR A 18 -9.77 8.42 30.74
C THR A 18 -10.11 8.19 29.26
N LEU A 19 -9.27 7.50 28.52
CA LEU A 19 -9.52 7.06 27.14
C LEU A 19 -10.54 5.90 27.09
N ILE A 20 -10.52 5.01 28.07
CA ILE A 20 -11.45 3.88 28.18
C ILE A 20 -12.87 4.38 28.55
N ASP A 21 -12.97 5.40 29.37
CA ASP A 21 -14.24 6.04 29.79
C ASP A 21 -14.89 6.89 28.70
N ALA A 22 -14.26 6.99 27.51
CA ALA A 22 -14.86 7.65 26.35
C ALA A 22 -16.04 6.81 25.85
N THR A 23 -17.21 7.04 26.43
CA THR A 23 -18.52 6.42 26.14
C THR A 23 -19.01 6.55 24.70
N SER A 24 -18.22 7.15 23.81
CA SER A 24 -18.55 7.39 22.40
C SER A 24 -17.76 6.51 21.41
N ALA A 25 -16.78 5.71 21.89
CA ALA A 25 -15.95 4.89 21.00
C ALA A 25 -16.78 3.78 20.34
N ILE A 26 -16.54 3.56 19.05
CA ILE A 26 -17.21 2.53 18.27
C ILE A 26 -16.60 1.16 18.62
N ARG A 27 -17.41 0.21 19.04
CA ARG A 27 -16.94 -1.16 19.22
C ARG A 27 -16.95 -1.88 17.87
N TYR A 28 -15.85 -2.54 17.54
CA TYR A 28 -15.72 -3.25 16.26
C TYR A 28 -16.78 -4.33 16.05
N ASP A 29 -17.17 -5.04 17.11
CA ASP A 29 -18.24 -6.04 17.09
C ASP A 29 -19.61 -5.47 16.68
N GLN A 30 -19.89 -4.21 16.98
CA GLN A 30 -21.12 -3.51 16.58
C GLN A 30 -21.17 -3.21 15.08
N LEU A 31 -20.03 -3.24 14.39
CA LEU A 31 -19.97 -3.05 12.93
C LEU A 31 -20.41 -4.30 12.16
N HIS A 32 -20.58 -5.44 12.84
CA HIS A 32 -20.96 -6.74 12.24
C HIS A 32 -20.10 -7.13 11.04
N LEU A 33 -18.82 -6.73 11.04
CA LEU A 33 -17.86 -7.05 10.00
C LEU A 33 -17.29 -8.45 10.25
N SER A 34 -17.20 -9.24 9.19
CA SER A 34 -16.56 -10.56 9.20
C SER A 34 -15.40 -10.57 8.20
N PRO A 35 -14.22 -11.07 8.54
CA PRO A 35 -13.13 -11.29 7.58
C PRO A 35 -13.50 -12.26 6.45
N VAL A 36 -14.50 -13.13 6.69
CA VAL A 36 -15.03 -14.09 5.72
C VAL A 36 -16.19 -13.46 4.98
N ALA A 37 -16.03 -13.29 3.65
CA ALA A 37 -17.07 -12.74 2.79
C ALA A 37 -18.11 -13.83 2.41
N LEU A 38 -17.64 -15.05 2.20
CA LEU A 38 -18.50 -16.18 1.84
C LEU A 38 -17.93 -17.47 2.44
N ASP A 39 -18.76 -18.18 3.21
CA ASP A 39 -18.42 -19.49 3.76
C ASP A 39 -19.16 -20.58 2.98
N LEU A 40 -18.39 -21.44 2.30
CA LEU A 40 -18.89 -22.59 1.54
C LEU A 40 -18.63 -23.91 2.26
N GLY A 41 -18.33 -23.87 3.56
CA GLY A 41 -18.01 -25.03 4.39
C GLY A 41 -16.58 -25.52 4.19
N LEU A 42 -16.26 -26.12 3.05
CA LEU A 42 -14.89 -26.58 2.74
C LEU A 42 -13.93 -25.46 2.35
N PHE A 43 -14.45 -24.31 1.92
CA PHE A 43 -13.66 -23.17 1.45
C PHE A 43 -14.28 -21.86 1.94
N GLN A 44 -13.43 -21.03 2.57
CA GLN A 44 -13.81 -19.69 3.02
C GLN A 44 -13.19 -18.63 2.11
N LEU A 45 -14.03 -17.87 1.42
CA LEU A 45 -13.59 -16.73 0.64
C LEU A 45 -13.50 -15.50 1.57
N ARG A 46 -12.29 -15.00 1.75
CA ARG A 46 -12.02 -13.82 2.60
C ARG A 46 -12.03 -12.53 1.80
N TRP A 47 -12.45 -11.43 2.41
CA TRP A 47 -12.40 -10.09 1.82
C TRP A 47 -11.02 -9.72 1.30
N TYR A 48 -9.97 -10.20 1.98
CA TYR A 48 -8.59 -9.97 1.57
C TYR A 48 -8.30 -10.57 0.19
N ALA A 49 -8.74 -11.78 -0.07
CA ALA A 49 -8.59 -12.42 -1.38
C ALA A 49 -9.39 -11.69 -2.47
N ILE A 50 -10.63 -11.27 -2.13
CA ILE A 50 -11.48 -10.49 -3.04
C ILE A 50 -10.80 -9.15 -3.38
N SER A 51 -10.21 -8.47 -2.40
CA SER A 51 -9.53 -7.19 -2.63
C SER A 51 -8.33 -7.32 -3.57
N TYR A 52 -7.55 -8.41 -3.48
CA TYR A 52 -6.47 -8.68 -4.43
C TYR A 52 -6.98 -8.96 -5.85
N ILE A 53 -8.01 -9.78 -5.98
CA ILE A 53 -8.61 -10.07 -7.30
C ILE A 53 -9.20 -8.79 -7.90
N ALA A 54 -9.93 -8.02 -7.11
CA ALA A 54 -10.53 -6.76 -7.55
C ALA A 54 -9.48 -5.70 -7.94
N MET A 55 -8.39 -5.60 -7.17
CA MET A 55 -7.27 -4.71 -7.46
C MET A 55 -6.62 -5.03 -8.81
N ILE A 56 -6.38 -6.32 -9.09
CA ILE A 56 -5.81 -6.78 -10.36
C ILE A 56 -6.78 -6.48 -11.51
N ALA A 57 -8.05 -6.82 -11.35
CA ALA A 57 -9.08 -6.60 -12.37
C ALA A 57 -9.30 -5.12 -12.67
N LEU A 58 -9.43 -4.28 -11.65
CA LEU A 58 -9.60 -2.83 -11.79
C LEU A 58 -8.34 -2.17 -12.37
N GLY A 59 -7.16 -2.57 -11.93
CA GLY A 59 -5.89 -2.09 -12.48
C GLY A 59 -5.74 -2.44 -13.95
N TRP A 60 -6.05 -3.68 -14.33
CA TRP A 60 -6.06 -4.15 -15.71
C TRP A 60 -7.06 -3.37 -16.56
N TRP A 61 -8.31 -3.24 -16.11
CA TRP A 61 -9.35 -2.48 -16.81
C TRP A 61 -8.96 -1.00 -17.00
N TYR A 62 -8.43 -0.37 -15.94
CA TYR A 62 -8.03 1.03 -15.98
C TYR A 62 -6.84 1.25 -16.90
N LEU A 63 -5.83 0.38 -16.88
CA LEU A 63 -4.70 0.40 -17.82
C LEU A 63 -5.20 0.33 -19.28
N ARG A 64 -6.09 -0.62 -19.60
CA ARG A 64 -6.66 -0.74 -20.94
C ARG A 64 -7.43 0.52 -21.36
N THR A 65 -8.15 1.13 -20.41
CA THR A 65 -8.89 2.37 -20.65
C THR A 65 -7.95 3.55 -20.93
N MET A 66 -6.88 3.68 -20.16
CA MET A 66 -5.87 4.73 -20.37
C MET A 66 -5.13 4.58 -21.69
N LEU A 67 -4.87 3.36 -22.14
CA LEU A 67 -4.18 3.09 -23.40
C LEU A 67 -4.97 3.44 -24.66
N ARG A 68 -6.26 3.70 -24.54
CA ARG A 68 -7.08 4.24 -25.66
C ARG A 68 -6.78 5.71 -25.96
N ARG A 69 -6.02 6.40 -25.10
CA ARG A 69 -5.64 7.80 -25.32
C ARG A 69 -4.41 7.91 -26.21
N SER A 70 -4.37 8.96 -27.01
CA SER A 70 -3.22 9.29 -27.86
C SER A 70 -1.93 9.43 -27.05
N GLY A 71 -0.82 8.99 -27.61
CA GLY A 71 0.47 8.99 -26.93
C GLY A 71 0.64 7.87 -25.90
N ALA A 72 -0.16 6.80 -25.96
CA ALA A 72 0.01 5.61 -25.13
C ALA A 72 1.42 5.00 -25.28
N PRO A 73 2.04 4.47 -24.18
CA PRO A 73 3.38 3.90 -24.22
C PRO A 73 3.46 2.54 -24.92
N MET A 74 2.34 1.83 -25.02
CA MET A 74 2.27 0.46 -25.51
C MET A 74 0.88 0.16 -26.09
N ALA A 75 0.77 -0.91 -26.88
CA ALA A 75 -0.50 -1.41 -27.38
C ALA A 75 -1.34 -2.04 -26.25
N ALA A 76 -2.67 -2.04 -26.39
CA ALA A 76 -3.58 -2.61 -25.39
C ALA A 76 -3.34 -4.10 -25.12
N GLY A 77 -2.87 -4.87 -26.10
CA GLY A 77 -2.51 -6.28 -25.93
C GLY A 77 -1.35 -6.55 -24.97
N HIS A 78 -0.50 -5.55 -24.72
CA HIS A 78 0.59 -5.70 -23.74
C HIS A 78 0.12 -5.64 -22.28
N VAL A 79 -1.12 -5.25 -22.01
CA VAL A 79 -1.61 -5.12 -20.62
C VAL A 79 -1.65 -6.48 -19.91
N ASP A 80 -2.07 -7.51 -20.64
CA ASP A 80 -2.17 -8.87 -20.09
C ASP A 80 -0.78 -9.38 -19.65
N ASP A 81 0.23 -9.21 -20.52
CA ASP A 81 1.62 -9.56 -20.22
C ASP A 81 2.19 -8.70 -19.08
N LEU A 82 1.86 -7.42 -19.02
CA LEU A 82 2.31 -6.53 -17.96
C LEU A 82 1.73 -6.96 -16.61
N VAL A 83 0.40 -7.15 -16.53
CA VAL A 83 -0.27 -7.55 -15.28
C VAL A 83 0.23 -8.91 -14.83
N PHE A 84 0.39 -9.87 -15.74
CA PHE A 84 0.98 -11.17 -15.43
C PHE A 84 2.40 -11.04 -14.89
N SER A 85 3.25 -10.25 -15.56
CA SER A 85 4.64 -10.02 -15.12
C SER A 85 4.73 -9.36 -13.75
N LEU A 86 3.87 -8.36 -13.47
CA LEU A 86 3.80 -7.70 -12.18
C LEU A 86 3.34 -8.65 -11.08
N THR A 87 2.31 -9.45 -11.35
CA THR A 87 1.79 -10.46 -10.40
C THR A 87 2.85 -11.48 -10.04
N LEU A 88 3.56 -12.02 -11.04
CA LEU A 88 4.68 -12.93 -10.80
C LEU A 88 5.80 -12.25 -10.02
N GLY A 89 6.13 -11.01 -10.36
CA GLY A 89 7.15 -10.24 -9.66
C GLY A 89 6.83 -10.05 -8.18
N ILE A 90 5.58 -9.71 -7.86
CA ILE A 90 5.11 -9.58 -6.47
C ILE A 90 5.25 -10.92 -5.72
N ILE A 91 4.79 -12.02 -6.32
CA ILE A 91 4.82 -13.34 -5.69
C ILE A 91 6.25 -13.81 -5.48
N ILE A 92 7.07 -13.81 -6.53
CA ILE A 92 8.45 -14.29 -6.48
C ILE A 92 9.29 -13.39 -5.57
N GLY A 93 9.22 -12.07 -5.77
CA GLY A 93 9.97 -11.10 -4.98
C GLY A 93 9.56 -11.13 -3.51
N GLY A 94 8.25 -11.18 -3.23
CA GLY A 94 7.73 -11.26 -1.86
C GLY A 94 8.18 -12.54 -1.15
N ARG A 95 8.16 -13.68 -1.83
CA ARG A 95 8.61 -14.96 -1.26
C ARG A 95 10.12 -15.00 -1.07
N LEU A 96 10.91 -14.61 -2.06
CA LEU A 96 12.37 -14.56 -1.94
C LEU A 96 12.79 -13.58 -0.84
N GLY A 97 12.20 -12.39 -0.78
CA GLY A 97 12.48 -11.43 0.28
C GLY A 97 12.15 -11.98 1.67
N TYR A 98 11.06 -12.73 1.81
CA TYR A 98 10.74 -13.41 3.07
C TYR A 98 11.79 -14.46 3.43
N CYS A 99 12.17 -15.30 2.50
CA CYS A 99 13.16 -16.36 2.72
C CYS A 99 14.57 -15.80 3.06
N ILE A 100 14.92 -14.65 2.49
CA ILE A 100 16.24 -14.04 2.74
C ILE A 100 16.27 -13.34 4.10
N PHE A 101 15.25 -12.55 4.43
CA PHE A 101 15.31 -11.63 5.57
C PHE A 101 14.63 -12.16 6.84
N TYR A 102 13.61 -13.02 6.71
CA TYR A 102 12.79 -13.46 7.86
C TYR A 102 12.94 -14.95 8.19
N ARG A 103 13.29 -15.78 7.24
CA ARG A 103 13.44 -17.23 7.40
C ARG A 103 14.64 -17.79 6.66
N PRO A 104 15.88 -17.31 6.94
CA PRO A 104 17.08 -17.76 6.23
C PRO A 104 17.36 -19.28 6.38
N GLU A 105 16.85 -19.90 7.45
CA GLU A 105 16.94 -21.35 7.64
C GLU A 105 16.17 -22.18 6.60
N ILE A 106 15.23 -21.57 5.84
CA ILE A 106 14.47 -22.27 4.79
C ILE A 106 15.37 -22.77 3.64
N TRP A 107 16.55 -22.15 3.48
CA TRP A 107 17.53 -22.58 2.47
C TRP A 107 18.12 -23.97 2.75
N ARG A 108 17.96 -24.52 3.96
CA ARG A 108 18.32 -25.91 4.27
C ARG A 108 17.33 -26.91 3.67
N ALA A 109 16.13 -26.48 3.32
CA ALA A 109 15.10 -27.25 2.64
C ALA A 109 14.54 -26.44 1.46
N PRO A 110 15.28 -26.30 0.34
CA PRO A 110 14.99 -25.31 -0.71
C PRO A 110 13.60 -25.47 -1.37
N LEU A 111 13.03 -26.68 -1.35
CA LEU A 111 11.66 -26.91 -1.83
C LEU A 111 10.60 -26.20 -0.96
N ASP A 112 10.92 -25.86 0.28
CA ASP A 112 10.01 -25.15 1.18
C ASP A 112 9.83 -23.68 0.74
N VAL A 113 10.73 -23.14 -0.08
CA VAL A 113 10.56 -21.85 -0.74
C VAL A 113 9.28 -21.81 -1.58
N LEU A 114 8.90 -22.93 -2.19
CA LEU A 114 7.72 -23.04 -3.06
C LEU A 114 6.39 -23.18 -2.29
N LYS A 115 6.44 -23.42 -0.97
CA LYS A 115 5.24 -23.61 -0.14
C LYS A 115 4.57 -22.28 0.20
N LEU A 116 4.01 -21.60 -0.82
CA LEU A 116 3.35 -20.29 -0.68
C LEU A 116 2.10 -20.37 0.23
N TRP A 117 1.44 -21.51 0.31
CA TRP A 117 0.25 -21.75 1.13
C TRP A 117 0.53 -21.74 2.65
N GLN A 118 1.78 -21.79 3.07
CA GLN A 118 2.19 -21.63 4.47
C GLN A 118 2.31 -20.16 4.89
N GLY A 119 2.05 -19.23 3.98
CA GLY A 119 2.24 -17.80 4.22
C GLY A 119 3.70 -17.38 4.13
N GLY A 120 3.99 -16.18 4.61
CA GLY A 120 5.34 -15.59 4.60
C GLY A 120 5.69 -14.90 3.28
N MET A 121 5.34 -13.61 3.24
CA MET A 121 5.63 -12.71 2.13
C MET A 121 6.27 -11.43 2.67
N SER A 122 7.30 -10.95 2.01
CA SER A 122 7.96 -9.69 2.31
C SER A 122 7.38 -8.57 1.42
N LEU A 123 6.87 -7.50 2.04
CA LEU A 123 6.41 -6.32 1.31
C LEU A 123 7.53 -5.70 0.47
N HIS A 124 8.72 -5.54 1.06
CA HIS A 124 9.88 -4.97 0.36
C HIS A 124 10.35 -5.86 -0.78
N GLY A 125 10.34 -7.19 -0.57
CA GLY A 125 10.63 -8.16 -1.62
C GLY A 125 9.64 -8.07 -2.77
N GLY A 126 8.34 -7.95 -2.48
CA GLY A 126 7.30 -7.76 -3.49
C GLY A 126 7.50 -6.46 -4.28
N PHE A 127 7.83 -5.36 -3.61
CA PHE A 127 8.11 -4.08 -4.26
C PHE A 127 9.32 -4.15 -5.20
N LEU A 128 10.42 -4.78 -4.77
CA LEU A 128 11.57 -5.03 -5.64
C LEU A 128 11.20 -5.91 -6.82
N GLY A 129 10.36 -6.93 -6.62
CA GLY A 129 9.83 -7.77 -7.68
C GLY A 129 9.05 -6.99 -8.73
N VAL A 130 8.23 -6.01 -8.31
CA VAL A 130 7.54 -5.07 -9.23
C VAL A 130 8.55 -4.27 -10.05
N ILE A 131 9.57 -3.69 -9.42
CA ILE A 131 10.60 -2.89 -10.12
C ILE A 131 11.32 -3.75 -11.17
N VAL A 132 11.76 -4.94 -10.79
CA VAL A 132 12.44 -5.87 -11.71
C VAL A 132 11.51 -6.24 -12.87
N SER A 133 10.26 -6.58 -12.60
CA SER A 133 9.26 -6.91 -13.62
C SER A 133 9.02 -5.77 -14.60
N LEU A 134 8.91 -4.53 -14.13
CA LEU A 134 8.76 -3.35 -14.99
C LEU A 134 9.97 -3.16 -15.91
N ILE A 135 11.18 -3.34 -15.37
CA ILE A 135 12.41 -3.22 -16.15
C ILE A 135 12.48 -4.30 -17.21
N LEU A 136 12.25 -5.56 -16.84
CA LEU A 136 12.29 -6.70 -17.76
C LEU A 136 11.23 -6.58 -18.85
N PHE A 137 10.00 -6.23 -18.46
CA PHE A 137 8.88 -5.99 -19.38
C PHE A 137 9.21 -4.88 -20.39
N ALA A 138 9.66 -3.71 -19.90
CA ALA A 138 10.00 -2.60 -20.78
C ALA A 138 11.14 -2.94 -21.75
N ARG A 139 12.15 -3.68 -21.29
CA ARG A 139 13.27 -4.14 -22.15
C ARG A 139 12.80 -5.15 -23.19
N ARG A 140 12.02 -6.16 -22.77
CA ARG A 140 11.50 -7.20 -23.68
C ARG A 140 10.68 -6.62 -24.82
N HIS A 141 9.82 -5.65 -24.53
CA HIS A 141 8.93 -5.02 -25.50
C HIS A 141 9.50 -3.73 -26.11
N ARG A 142 10.79 -3.39 -25.81
CA ARG A 142 11.47 -2.17 -26.30
C ARG A 142 10.71 -0.88 -26.01
N LEU A 143 10.07 -0.82 -24.84
CA LEU A 143 9.28 0.32 -24.36
C LEU A 143 10.14 1.28 -23.51
N ARG A 144 9.73 2.53 -23.44
CA ARG A 144 10.32 3.52 -22.53
C ARG A 144 9.84 3.24 -21.10
N LEU A 145 10.71 2.74 -20.22
CA LEU A 145 10.39 2.34 -18.84
C LEU A 145 9.57 3.37 -18.08
N LEU A 146 10.01 4.63 -18.03
CA LEU A 146 9.31 5.69 -17.28
C LEU A 146 7.88 5.89 -17.76
N ARG A 147 7.60 5.68 -19.06
CA ARG A 147 6.25 5.78 -19.59
C ARG A 147 5.35 4.65 -19.13
N VAL A 148 5.89 3.44 -19.04
CA VAL A 148 5.16 2.29 -18.47
C VAL A 148 4.91 2.52 -16.98
N CYS A 149 5.92 3.00 -16.24
CA CYS A 149 5.79 3.33 -14.82
C CYS A 149 4.73 4.41 -14.56
N ASP A 150 4.62 5.44 -15.42
CA ASP A 150 3.58 6.47 -15.30
C ASP A 150 2.16 5.87 -15.33
N TYR A 151 1.92 4.91 -16.22
CA TYR A 151 0.61 4.26 -16.33
C TYR A 151 0.33 3.32 -15.15
N VAL A 152 1.34 2.56 -14.72
CA VAL A 152 1.23 1.70 -13.54
C VAL A 152 0.99 2.53 -12.27
N ALA A 153 1.69 3.67 -12.12
CA ALA A 153 1.48 4.59 -11.00
C ALA A 153 0.02 5.07 -10.89
N CYS A 154 -0.65 5.32 -12.02
CA CYS A 154 -2.08 5.68 -12.02
C CYS A 154 -3.02 4.53 -11.63
N ALA A 155 -2.61 3.27 -11.86
CA ALA A 155 -3.41 2.10 -11.51
C ALA A 155 -3.18 1.62 -10.06
N THR A 156 -2.03 1.93 -9.46
CA THR A 156 -1.65 1.50 -8.10
C THR A 156 -2.65 1.92 -7.01
N PRO A 157 -3.25 3.13 -7.02
CA PRO A 157 -4.15 3.58 -5.96
C PRO A 157 -5.38 2.70 -5.74
N PHE A 158 -5.89 2.01 -6.78
CA PHE A 158 -6.99 1.06 -6.60
C PHE A 158 -6.63 -0.04 -5.60
N GLY A 159 -5.42 -0.57 -5.69
CA GLY A 159 -4.92 -1.56 -4.75
C GLY A 159 -4.78 -1.01 -3.33
N LEU A 160 -4.26 0.22 -3.20
CA LEU A 160 -4.10 0.84 -1.89
C LEU A 160 -5.45 1.02 -1.18
N VAL A 161 -6.49 1.50 -1.88
CA VAL A 161 -7.83 1.63 -1.30
C VAL A 161 -8.37 0.26 -0.87
N LEU A 162 -8.38 -0.71 -1.78
CA LEU A 162 -9.04 -1.99 -1.55
C LEU A 162 -8.38 -2.81 -0.44
N VAL A 163 -7.04 -2.86 -0.43
CA VAL A 163 -6.29 -3.61 0.58
C VAL A 163 -6.46 -2.97 1.96
N ARG A 164 -6.48 -1.62 2.06
CA ARG A 164 -6.69 -0.94 3.35
C ARG A 164 -8.10 -1.13 3.90
N ILE A 165 -9.11 -1.13 3.03
CA ILE A 165 -10.48 -1.49 3.43
C ILE A 165 -10.52 -2.94 3.95
N ALA A 166 -9.86 -3.88 3.26
CA ALA A 166 -9.77 -5.27 3.72
C ALA A 166 -9.05 -5.41 5.07
N ASN A 167 -7.97 -4.64 5.31
CA ASN A 167 -7.31 -4.60 6.62
C ASN A 167 -8.27 -4.11 7.73
N PHE A 168 -9.08 -3.10 7.44
CA PHE A 168 -10.09 -2.64 8.40
C PHE A 168 -11.14 -3.73 8.66
N VAL A 169 -11.67 -4.38 7.62
CA VAL A 169 -12.62 -5.50 7.74
C VAL A 169 -12.01 -6.72 8.45
N ASN A 170 -10.71 -6.89 8.40
CA ASN A 170 -10.01 -7.93 9.18
C ASN A 170 -9.72 -7.50 10.63
N GLY A 171 -9.91 -6.23 10.99
CA GLY A 171 -9.58 -5.70 12.30
C GLY A 171 -8.09 -5.70 12.60
N GLU A 172 -7.24 -5.51 11.60
CA GLU A 172 -5.77 -5.54 11.71
C GLU A 172 -5.13 -4.20 11.30
N LEU A 173 -3.86 -3.97 11.69
CA LEU A 173 -3.07 -2.77 11.36
C LEU A 173 -3.73 -1.46 11.83
N TRP A 174 -4.30 -1.47 13.01
CA TRP A 174 -4.92 -0.30 13.67
C TRP A 174 -3.91 0.78 14.02
N GLY A 175 -4.43 1.95 14.36
CA GLY A 175 -3.63 3.09 14.76
C GLY A 175 -3.33 3.15 16.26
N ARG A 176 -2.71 4.25 16.67
CA ARG A 176 -2.40 4.58 18.06
C ARG A 176 -3.68 4.79 18.87
N PRO A 177 -3.63 4.73 20.22
CA PRO A 177 -4.75 5.12 21.09
C PRO A 177 -5.31 6.50 20.73
N SER A 178 -6.63 6.66 20.78
CA SER A 178 -7.33 7.89 20.39
C SER A 178 -8.62 8.08 21.18
N SER A 179 -8.90 9.33 21.55
CA SER A 179 -10.15 9.76 22.19
C SER A 179 -11.16 10.38 21.21
N LEU A 180 -10.90 10.29 19.89
CA LEU A 180 -11.81 10.83 18.88
C LEU A 180 -13.13 10.07 18.85
N PRO A 181 -14.27 10.72 18.56
CA PRO A 181 -15.59 10.10 18.59
C PRO A 181 -15.77 8.95 17.58
N TRP A 182 -14.90 8.83 16.59
CA TRP A 182 -14.87 7.72 15.63
C TRP A 182 -13.75 6.72 15.88
N ALA A 183 -13.08 6.79 17.05
CA ALA A 183 -12.10 5.78 17.44
C ALA A 183 -12.77 4.41 17.60
N VAL A 184 -12.06 3.36 17.24
CA VAL A 184 -12.59 1.99 17.21
C VAL A 184 -11.83 1.12 18.21
N ILE A 185 -12.57 0.33 19.00
CA ILE A 185 -12.00 -0.72 19.85
C ILE A 185 -11.91 -1.99 19.02
N PHE A 186 -10.68 -2.34 18.62
CA PHE A 186 -10.43 -3.51 17.78
C PHE A 186 -10.28 -4.80 18.61
N PRO A 187 -10.81 -5.95 18.14
CA PRO A 187 -10.78 -7.20 18.91
C PRO A 187 -9.37 -7.75 19.09
N GLY A 188 -8.47 -7.46 18.17
CA GLY A 188 -7.08 -7.96 18.20
C GLY A 188 -6.18 -7.28 19.23
N THR A 189 -6.58 -6.14 19.81
CA THR A 189 -5.77 -5.41 20.80
C THR A 189 -5.82 -6.02 22.18
N GLN A 190 -6.93 -6.68 22.54
CA GLN A 190 -7.21 -7.29 23.85
C GLN A 190 -7.11 -6.32 25.04
N ASP A 191 -6.82 -5.04 24.80
CA ASP A 191 -6.64 -3.99 25.83
C ASP A 191 -7.89 -3.11 26.01
N GLY A 192 -8.89 -3.25 25.13
CA GLY A 192 -10.13 -2.46 25.15
C GLY A 192 -9.93 -0.98 24.85
N ILE A 193 -8.75 -0.56 24.41
CA ILE A 193 -8.41 0.84 24.17
C ILE A 193 -8.92 1.28 22.80
N PRO A 194 -9.69 2.41 22.72
CA PRO A 194 -10.06 2.99 21.44
C PRO A 194 -8.84 3.47 20.65
N ARG A 195 -8.81 3.20 19.35
CA ARG A 195 -7.70 3.49 18.47
C ARG A 195 -8.15 4.15 17.17
N HIS A 196 -7.25 4.90 16.55
CA HIS A 196 -7.48 5.42 15.21
C HIS A 196 -7.74 4.27 14.23
N PRO A 197 -8.82 4.34 13.41
CA PRO A 197 -9.01 3.44 12.26
C PRO A 197 -8.04 3.85 11.14
N SER A 198 -6.72 3.72 11.37
CA SER A 198 -5.66 4.21 10.47
C SER A 198 -5.75 3.60 9.08
N GLN A 199 -6.30 2.39 8.95
CA GLN A 199 -6.54 1.72 7.68
C GLN A 199 -7.45 2.57 6.78
N LEU A 200 -8.50 3.18 7.33
CA LEU A 200 -9.43 4.04 6.58
C LEU A 200 -8.77 5.37 6.18
N TYR A 201 -7.90 5.91 7.04
CA TYR A 201 -7.14 7.11 6.70
C TYR A 201 -6.12 6.81 5.60
N GLU A 202 -5.46 5.65 5.66
CA GLU A 202 -4.54 5.15 4.62
C GLU A 202 -5.29 4.92 3.30
N ALA A 203 -6.48 4.30 3.34
CA ALA A 203 -7.33 4.15 2.17
C ALA A 203 -7.69 5.50 1.53
N ALA A 204 -8.03 6.50 2.34
CA ALA A 204 -8.42 7.82 1.87
C ALA A 204 -7.24 8.63 1.31
N LEU A 205 -6.11 8.70 2.03
CA LEU A 205 -4.98 9.56 1.67
C LEU A 205 -3.99 8.87 0.73
N GLU A 206 -3.52 7.67 1.06
CA GLU A 206 -2.58 6.93 0.19
C GLU A 206 -3.27 6.48 -1.10
N GLY A 207 -4.51 6.01 -1.00
CA GLY A 207 -5.29 5.50 -2.12
C GLY A 207 -6.20 6.55 -2.77
N GLY A 208 -7.24 7.00 -2.10
CA GLY A 208 -8.31 7.84 -2.65
C GLY A 208 -7.83 9.17 -3.20
N LEU A 209 -7.07 9.94 -2.39
CA LEU A 209 -6.51 11.23 -2.82
C LEU A 209 -5.54 11.02 -4.00
N SER A 210 -4.64 10.03 -3.92
CA SER A 210 -3.70 9.72 -5.00
C SER A 210 -4.44 9.34 -6.28
N MET A 211 -5.52 8.56 -6.19
CA MET A 211 -6.36 8.18 -7.33
C MET A 211 -6.99 9.41 -8.00
N ILE A 212 -7.58 10.33 -7.20
CA ILE A 212 -8.23 11.55 -7.72
C ILE A 212 -7.19 12.43 -8.41
N VAL A 213 -6.05 12.70 -7.77
CA VAL A 213 -5.03 13.60 -8.31
C VAL A 213 -4.39 13.01 -9.57
N LEU A 214 -3.98 11.73 -9.55
CA LEU A 214 -3.38 11.09 -10.72
C LEU A 214 -4.38 10.94 -11.87
N ALA A 215 -5.65 10.65 -11.60
CA ALA A 215 -6.69 10.64 -12.60
C ALA A 215 -6.87 12.04 -13.21
N TYR A 216 -6.94 13.10 -12.40
CA TYR A 216 -7.02 14.46 -12.89
C TYR A 216 -5.83 14.81 -13.81
N LEU A 217 -4.60 14.54 -13.34
CA LEU A 217 -3.37 14.79 -14.10
C LEU A 217 -3.38 14.01 -15.43
N PHE A 218 -3.81 12.76 -15.42
CA PHE A 218 -3.85 11.92 -16.62
C PHE A 218 -4.92 12.37 -17.62
N TRP A 219 -6.17 12.60 -17.14
CA TRP A 219 -7.32 12.82 -18.02
C TRP A 219 -7.54 14.26 -18.42
N ARG A 220 -7.10 15.22 -17.59
CA ARG A 220 -7.38 16.66 -17.78
C ARG A 220 -6.16 17.49 -18.16
N THR A 221 -4.94 16.90 -18.11
CA THR A 221 -3.70 17.60 -18.45
C THR A 221 -2.86 16.81 -19.44
N ASP A 222 -1.74 17.42 -19.88
CA ASP A 222 -0.74 16.75 -20.73
C ASP A 222 0.31 15.97 -19.92
N ALA A 223 0.09 15.75 -18.64
CA ALA A 223 1.02 15.01 -17.77
C ALA A 223 1.35 13.63 -18.33
N ARG A 224 0.37 12.93 -18.91
CA ARG A 224 0.56 11.63 -19.54
C ARG A 224 1.58 11.63 -20.69
N LEU A 225 1.88 12.77 -21.29
CA LEU A 225 2.86 12.90 -22.38
C LEU A 225 4.27 13.23 -21.88
N ARG A 226 4.46 13.43 -20.59
CA ARG A 226 5.74 13.77 -19.95
C ARG A 226 6.29 12.55 -19.19
N PRO A 227 7.35 11.86 -19.70
CA PRO A 227 7.86 10.66 -19.07
C PRO A 227 8.32 10.90 -17.61
N GLY A 228 7.79 10.11 -16.67
CA GLY A 228 8.11 10.20 -15.24
C GLY A 228 7.25 11.20 -14.46
N HIS A 229 6.35 11.95 -15.10
CA HIS A 229 5.54 12.96 -14.41
C HIS A 229 4.53 12.36 -13.45
N LEU A 230 3.76 11.37 -13.92
CA LEU A 230 2.74 10.70 -13.11
C LEU A 230 3.36 9.80 -12.06
N LEU A 231 4.46 9.12 -12.39
CA LEU A 231 5.25 8.37 -11.41
C LEU A 231 5.75 9.30 -10.31
N GLY A 232 6.36 10.44 -10.67
CA GLY A 232 6.86 11.44 -9.71
C GLY A 232 5.76 11.97 -8.81
N ALA A 233 4.62 12.36 -9.40
CA ALA A 233 3.44 12.81 -8.64
C ALA A 233 2.93 11.72 -7.67
N GLY A 234 2.83 10.47 -8.11
CA GLY A 234 2.39 9.34 -7.28
C GLY A 234 3.32 9.07 -6.11
N LEU A 235 4.64 9.12 -6.33
CA LEU A 235 5.64 8.93 -5.27
C LEU A 235 5.58 10.07 -4.23
N ILE A 236 5.39 11.32 -4.66
CA ILE A 236 5.22 12.46 -3.75
C ILE A 236 3.95 12.31 -2.92
N LEU A 237 2.83 12.04 -3.56
CA LEU A 237 1.52 11.91 -2.91
C LEU A 237 1.54 10.78 -1.86
N TYR A 238 1.95 9.59 -2.27
CA TYR A 238 2.01 8.43 -1.39
C TYR A 238 3.01 8.67 -0.24
N GLY A 239 4.24 9.11 -0.55
CA GLY A 239 5.27 9.33 0.46
C GLY A 239 4.88 10.39 1.48
N THR A 240 4.26 11.49 1.03
CA THR A 240 3.76 12.54 1.93
C THR A 240 2.61 12.02 2.80
N ALA A 241 1.63 11.33 2.21
CA ALA A 241 0.55 10.71 2.96
C ALA A 241 1.10 9.73 4.02
N ARG A 242 2.07 8.91 3.64
CA ARG A 242 2.70 7.93 4.54
C ARG A 242 3.40 8.60 5.71
N VAL A 243 4.17 9.67 5.48
CA VAL A 243 4.83 10.44 6.56
C VAL A 243 3.80 11.00 7.53
N LEU A 244 2.70 11.58 7.03
CA LEU A 244 1.64 12.15 7.86
C LEU A 244 0.88 11.07 8.65
N LEU A 245 0.58 9.94 8.03
CA LEU A 245 -0.15 8.86 8.67
C LEU A 245 0.64 8.11 9.75
N GLU A 246 1.97 8.16 9.71
CA GLU A 246 2.80 7.56 10.77
C GLU A 246 2.59 8.20 12.16
N PHE A 247 2.08 9.43 12.23
CA PHE A 247 1.74 10.07 13.49
C PHE A 247 0.53 9.41 14.19
N VAL A 248 -0.37 8.83 13.42
CA VAL A 248 -1.59 8.18 13.93
C VAL A 248 -1.56 6.65 13.82
N ARG A 249 -0.64 6.09 13.06
CA ARG A 249 -0.46 4.65 12.90
C ARG A 249 0.29 4.07 14.10
N GLN A 250 -0.09 2.86 14.52
CA GLN A 250 0.70 2.08 15.47
C GLN A 250 1.88 1.44 14.71
N PRO A 251 3.12 1.76 15.06
CA PRO A 251 4.29 1.08 14.48
C PRO A 251 4.29 -0.42 14.76
N ASP A 252 4.93 -1.17 13.89
CA ASP A 252 5.14 -2.59 14.13
C ASP A 252 6.09 -2.80 15.31
N ALA A 253 5.89 -3.84 16.10
CA ALA A 253 6.67 -4.11 17.29
C ALA A 253 8.18 -4.14 17.00
N GLY A 254 8.95 -3.37 17.77
CA GLY A 254 10.40 -3.24 17.61
C GLY A 254 10.86 -2.26 16.52
N LEU A 255 9.94 -1.57 15.82
CA LEU A 255 10.22 -0.60 14.78
C LEU A 255 9.66 0.79 15.09
N ASP A 256 9.39 1.06 16.37
CA ASP A 256 8.75 2.31 16.83
C ASP A 256 9.54 3.56 16.44
N HIS A 257 10.84 3.54 16.70
CA HIS A 257 11.75 4.62 16.32
C HIS A 257 13.13 4.04 15.99
N LEU A 258 13.65 4.45 14.85
CA LEU A 258 15.03 4.19 14.52
C LEU A 258 15.94 5.13 15.33
N TRP A 259 17.25 4.85 15.36
CA TRP A 259 18.22 5.59 16.14
C TRP A 259 18.29 7.11 15.83
N TRP A 260 17.72 7.55 14.69
CA TRP A 260 17.56 8.97 14.33
C TRP A 260 16.18 9.56 14.65
N GLY A 261 15.33 8.86 15.40
CA GLY A 261 14.04 9.37 15.88
C GLY A 261 12.86 9.28 14.91
N LEU A 262 13.07 8.77 13.69
CA LEU A 262 12.00 8.54 12.69
C LEU A 262 11.52 7.08 12.73
N THR A 263 10.27 6.86 12.40
CA THR A 263 9.76 5.51 12.18
C THR A 263 10.33 4.91 10.87
N MET A 264 10.24 3.58 10.72
CA MET A 264 10.63 2.92 9.48
C MET A 264 9.83 3.45 8.28
N GLY A 265 8.52 3.68 8.45
CA GLY A 265 7.67 4.24 7.40
C GLY A 265 8.11 5.63 6.94
N GLN A 266 8.43 6.51 7.90
CA GLN A 266 8.97 7.85 7.58
C GLN A 266 10.32 7.78 6.89
N THR A 267 11.23 6.95 7.41
CA THR A 267 12.58 6.78 6.84
C THR A 267 12.57 6.34 5.39
N LEU A 268 11.70 5.39 5.03
CA LEU A 268 11.58 4.90 3.66
C LEU A 268 10.81 5.89 2.75
N SER A 269 9.95 6.71 3.33
CA SER A 269 9.16 7.70 2.56
C SER A 269 10.00 8.90 2.13
N VAL A 270 10.98 9.34 2.94
CA VAL A 270 11.83 10.50 2.59
C VAL A 270 12.58 10.32 1.26
N PRO A 271 13.36 9.23 1.03
CA PRO A 271 14.00 9.03 -0.27
C PRO A 271 13.01 8.83 -1.41
N MET A 272 11.83 8.26 -1.14
CA MET A 272 10.78 8.10 -2.13
C MET A 272 10.20 9.46 -2.57
N ILE A 273 9.95 10.40 -1.64
CA ILE A 273 9.55 11.77 -1.95
C ILE A 273 10.65 12.46 -2.76
N GLY A 274 11.92 12.32 -2.37
CA GLY A 274 13.06 12.88 -3.09
C GLY A 274 13.12 12.37 -4.54
N ALA A 275 12.98 11.06 -4.75
CA ALA A 275 12.90 10.46 -6.08
C ALA A 275 11.69 10.99 -6.86
N GLY A 276 10.54 11.13 -6.19
CA GLY A 276 9.32 11.69 -6.77
C GLY A 276 9.52 13.11 -7.27
N ILE A 277 10.11 13.97 -6.46
CA ILE A 277 10.44 15.36 -6.82
C ILE A 277 11.39 15.38 -8.01
N TRP A 278 12.41 14.53 -8.01
CA TRP A 278 13.36 14.45 -9.11
C TRP A 278 12.71 14.03 -10.43
N PHE A 279 11.89 12.98 -10.45
CA PHE A 279 11.17 12.56 -11.64
C PHE A 279 10.21 13.64 -12.14
N TYR A 280 9.46 14.25 -11.22
CA TYR A 280 8.51 15.31 -11.53
C TYR A 280 9.23 16.53 -12.14
N ALA A 281 10.24 17.05 -11.50
CA ALA A 281 11.02 18.20 -11.98
C ALA A 281 11.68 17.92 -13.34
N ARG A 282 12.33 16.74 -13.49
CA ARG A 282 12.93 16.33 -14.76
C ARG A 282 11.91 16.26 -15.90
N SER A 283 10.68 15.83 -15.61
CA SER A 283 9.62 15.75 -16.61
C SER A 283 9.15 17.11 -17.14
N LEU A 284 9.33 18.17 -16.35
CA LEU A 284 8.98 19.53 -16.76
C LEU A 284 9.96 20.11 -17.81
N GLY A 285 11.25 19.77 -17.68
CA GLY A 285 12.30 20.19 -18.62
C GLY A 285 12.43 19.26 -19.84
N GLY A 286 11.79 18.10 -19.83
CA GLY A 286 11.89 17.10 -20.90
C GLY A 286 10.95 17.37 -22.08
N SER A 287 11.29 16.86 -23.26
CA SER A 287 10.41 16.91 -24.44
C SER A 287 9.16 16.05 -24.23
N ARG A 288 7.99 16.59 -24.63
CA ARG A 288 6.75 15.81 -24.66
C ARG A 288 6.82 14.72 -25.72
N VAL A 289 6.15 13.61 -25.48
CA VAL A 289 5.98 12.57 -26.49
C VAL A 289 5.03 13.09 -27.58
N ALA A 290 5.45 12.98 -28.82
CA ALA A 290 4.59 13.34 -29.95
C ALA A 290 3.31 12.49 -29.93
N THR A 291 2.17 13.14 -30.07
CA THR A 291 0.88 12.45 -30.27
C THR A 291 0.68 12.23 -31.76
N VAL A 292 0.72 10.97 -32.20
CA VAL A 292 0.19 10.61 -33.49
C VAL A 292 -1.35 10.66 -33.35
N PRO A 293 -2.09 11.36 -34.25
CA PRO A 293 -3.55 11.30 -34.24
C PRO A 293 -3.99 9.83 -34.29
N ALA A 294 -4.99 9.48 -33.48
CA ALA A 294 -5.61 8.17 -33.58
C ALA A 294 -6.26 8.09 -34.96
N ALA A 295 -5.83 7.12 -35.77
CA ALA A 295 -6.43 6.80 -37.03
C ALA A 295 -7.85 6.22 -36.85
#